data_572efe830a7f2ecd7b0f3775a21c2a3d
#
_entry.id   572efe830a7f2ecd7b0f3775a21c2a3d
#
_cell.length_a   1.000
_cell.length_b   1.000
_cell.length_c   1.000
_cell.angle_alpha   90.00
_cell.angle_beta   90.00
_cell.angle_gamma   90.00
#
_symmetry.space_group_name_H-M   'P 1'
#
loop_
_entity.id
_entity.type
_entity.pdbx_description
1 polymer ?
#
loop_
_entity_poly.entity_id
_entity_poly.type
_entity_poly.pdbx_seq_one_letter_code
_entity_poly.pdbx_strand_id
1 'polypeptide(L)'
;MNKVHSIASVVVLALLLAGCAGTQSRNTDPENDPWEGYNRKVFAFNEGVDKVVRPVAVGYDKIMPDPMQRGVGNFFRNLDAPVTYVNQVLQGKFKQSLTTIGRFLVNSTFGLLGFFDIASQMGIPFYNEDLGQTLATWGYKDSRYLMFPIFGPGTPRDGTGAAIDTFYSPVGQVFHGSNLWGVWILRGIDTRARYLDQDSELDAAYD
;
A
#
# COMPACT_ATOMS: atom_id res chain seq x y z
N MET A 1 -4.16 27.41 10.41
CA MET A 1 -3.24 26.61 9.56
C MET A 1 -1.98 26.35 10.40
N ASN A 2 -1.84 25.14 10.91
CA ASN A 2 -0.93 24.86 12.01
C ASN A 2 0.53 24.77 11.54
N LYS A 3 1.44 25.47 12.26
CA LYS A 3 2.90 25.46 12.05
C LYS A 3 3.52 24.03 11.95
N VAL A 4 2.88 23.04 12.56
CA VAL A 4 3.30 21.63 12.52
C VAL A 4 3.18 21.02 11.11
N HIS A 5 2.14 21.37 10.34
CA HIS A 5 1.98 20.89 8.97
C HIS A 5 3.01 21.50 8.01
N SER A 6 3.36 22.78 8.26
CA SER A 6 4.41 23.46 7.48
C SER A 6 5.80 22.86 7.73
N ILE A 7 6.10 22.49 8.98
CA ILE A 7 7.41 21.89 9.33
C ILE A 7 7.50 20.48 8.75
N ALA A 8 6.45 19.67 8.84
CA ALA A 8 6.43 18.33 8.25
C ALA A 8 6.62 18.38 6.73
N SER A 9 5.97 19.31 6.04
CA SER A 9 6.12 19.48 4.59
C SER A 9 7.53 19.94 4.19
N VAL A 10 8.14 20.83 4.97
CA VAL A 10 9.52 21.30 4.72
C VAL A 10 10.54 20.18 4.97
N VAL A 11 10.34 19.36 6.01
CA VAL A 11 11.23 18.23 6.32
C VAL A 11 11.14 17.17 5.22
N VAL A 12 9.94 16.85 4.74
CA VAL A 12 9.76 15.91 3.61
C VAL A 12 10.41 16.45 2.34
N LEU A 13 10.25 17.74 2.03
CA LEU A 13 10.88 18.37 0.87
C LEU A 13 12.39 18.42 0.99
N ALA A 14 12.94 18.69 2.18
CA ALA A 14 14.39 18.69 2.44
C ALA A 14 15.00 17.29 2.32
N LEU A 15 14.30 16.24 2.76
CA LEU A 15 14.72 14.85 2.60
C LEU A 15 14.74 14.42 1.13
N LEU A 16 13.79 14.91 0.32
CA LEU A 16 13.77 14.65 -1.13
C LEU A 16 14.91 15.36 -1.87
N LEU A 17 15.35 16.54 -1.42
CA LEU A 17 16.45 17.30 -2.02
C LEU A 17 17.83 16.81 -1.60
N ALA A 18 18.00 16.21 -0.43
CA ALA A 18 19.26 15.66 0.05
C ALA A 18 19.70 14.39 -0.74
N GLY A 19 18.80 13.78 -1.51
CA GLY A 19 19.08 12.61 -2.34
C GLY A 19 20.06 12.85 -3.52
N CYS A 20 20.34 14.10 -3.90
CA CYS A 20 21.13 14.41 -5.10
C CYS A 20 22.66 14.51 -4.89
N ALA A 21 23.18 14.32 -3.67
CA ALA A 21 24.62 14.40 -3.41
C ALA A 21 25.28 13.01 -3.51
N GLY A 22 25.85 12.77 -4.66
CA GLY A 22 26.89 11.82 -5.06
C GLY A 22 27.26 10.66 -4.15
N THR A 23 26.74 9.48 -4.44
CA THR A 23 27.48 8.23 -4.30
C THR A 23 27.68 7.65 -5.70
N GLN A 24 28.93 7.35 -6.07
CA GLN A 24 29.21 6.55 -7.26
C GLN A 24 28.57 5.16 -7.04
N SER A 25 27.34 5.03 -7.47
CA SER A 25 26.65 3.75 -7.57
C SER A 25 27.33 2.97 -8.70
N ARG A 26 27.70 1.74 -8.44
CA ARG A 26 28.00 0.78 -9.50
C ARG A 26 26.63 0.32 -10.05
N ASN A 27 26.01 1.18 -10.83
CA ASN A 27 24.74 0.85 -11.44
C ASN A 27 24.93 -0.32 -12.40
N THR A 28 24.49 -1.50 -11.98
CA THR A 28 24.61 -2.76 -12.74
C THR A 28 23.49 -2.93 -13.74
N ASP A 29 22.39 -2.19 -13.60
CA ASP A 29 21.23 -2.21 -14.50
C ASP A 29 20.65 -0.80 -14.70
N PRO A 30 21.33 0.07 -15.49
CA PRO A 30 20.89 1.44 -15.72
C PRO A 30 19.56 1.57 -16.44
N GLU A 31 19.12 0.53 -17.14
CA GLU A 31 17.88 0.50 -17.90
C GLU A 31 16.68 0.30 -16.95
N ASN A 32 16.76 -0.65 -16.04
CA ASN A 32 15.67 -0.99 -15.12
C ASN A 32 15.75 -0.26 -13.78
N ASP A 33 16.95 0.08 -13.30
CA ASP A 33 17.17 0.86 -12.07
C ASP A 33 18.03 2.12 -12.32
N PRO A 34 17.51 3.12 -13.04
CA PRO A 34 18.24 4.37 -13.30
C PRO A 34 18.45 5.21 -12.03
N TRP A 35 17.76 4.93 -10.95
CA TRP A 35 17.81 5.65 -9.68
C TRP A 35 18.45 4.84 -8.53
N GLU A 36 19.33 3.87 -8.85
CA GLU A 36 19.92 2.96 -7.86
C GLU A 36 20.45 3.69 -6.62
N GLY A 37 21.18 4.82 -6.81
CA GLY A 37 21.71 5.60 -5.68
C GLY A 37 20.65 6.19 -4.75
N TYR A 38 19.50 6.59 -5.30
CA TYR A 38 18.33 7.00 -4.53
C TYR A 38 17.66 5.77 -3.88
N ASN A 39 17.42 4.73 -4.65
CA ASN A 39 16.73 3.53 -4.22
C ASN A 39 17.42 2.86 -3.02
N ARG A 40 18.76 2.77 -3.04
CA ARG A 40 19.55 2.25 -1.91
C ARG A 40 19.43 3.10 -0.64
N LYS A 41 19.38 4.44 -0.76
CA LYS A 41 19.20 5.32 0.41
C LYS A 41 17.79 5.19 1.00
N VAL A 42 16.77 5.10 0.14
CA VAL A 42 15.39 4.92 0.58
C VAL A 42 15.20 3.54 1.17
N PHE A 43 15.84 2.52 0.61
CA PHE A 43 15.85 1.17 1.18
C PHE A 43 16.41 1.18 2.61
N ALA A 44 17.61 1.75 2.81
CA ALA A 44 18.21 1.85 4.15
C ALA A 44 17.34 2.66 5.13
N PHE A 45 16.63 3.69 4.64
CA PHE A 45 15.64 4.41 5.44
C PHE A 45 14.46 3.50 5.83
N ASN A 46 13.92 2.73 4.87
CA ASN A 46 12.82 1.81 5.11
C ASN A 46 13.21 0.71 6.12
N GLU A 47 14.42 0.17 6.02
CA GLU A 47 14.96 -0.76 7.03
C GLU A 47 15.04 -0.12 8.42
N GLY A 48 15.47 1.16 8.48
CA GLY A 48 15.49 1.91 9.74
C GLY A 48 14.09 2.07 10.35
N VAL A 49 13.09 2.33 9.52
CA VAL A 49 11.67 2.39 9.93
C VAL A 49 11.19 1.00 10.39
N ASP A 50 11.53 -0.06 9.63
CA ASP A 50 11.11 -1.43 9.96
C ASP A 50 11.66 -1.91 11.31
N LYS A 51 12.88 -1.53 11.68
CA LYS A 51 13.43 -1.83 13.02
C LYS A 51 12.55 -1.33 14.17
N VAL A 52 11.75 -0.28 13.93
CA VAL A 52 10.79 0.26 14.91
C VAL A 52 9.41 -0.38 14.77
N VAL A 53 8.96 -0.61 13.53
CA VAL A 53 7.61 -1.13 13.23
C VAL A 53 7.54 -2.64 13.50
N ARG A 54 8.57 -3.40 13.15
CA ARG A 54 8.61 -4.87 13.29
C ARG A 54 8.32 -5.37 14.72
N PRO A 55 8.93 -4.83 15.80
CA PRO A 55 8.58 -5.25 17.16
C PRO A 55 7.10 -5.04 17.50
N VAL A 56 6.51 -3.96 16.99
CA VAL A 56 5.07 -3.66 17.19
C VAL A 56 4.22 -4.66 16.41
N ALA A 57 4.60 -4.99 15.18
CA ALA A 57 3.93 -6.00 14.35
C ALA A 57 4.01 -7.41 14.98
N VAL A 58 5.18 -7.79 15.53
CA VAL A 58 5.33 -9.05 16.29
C VAL A 58 4.45 -9.05 17.55
N GLY A 59 4.37 -7.92 18.27
CA GLY A 59 3.48 -7.79 19.43
C GLY A 59 2.01 -7.93 19.02
N TYR A 60 1.61 -7.27 17.94
CA TYR A 60 0.26 -7.39 17.37
C TYR A 60 -0.06 -8.84 16.97
N ASP A 61 0.84 -9.51 16.27
CA ASP A 61 0.69 -10.90 15.84
C ASP A 61 0.49 -11.86 17.02
N LYS A 62 1.28 -11.70 18.09
CA LYS A 62 1.17 -12.54 19.29
C LYS A 62 -0.10 -12.32 20.11
N ILE A 63 -0.65 -11.10 20.09
CA ILE A 63 -1.81 -10.72 20.93
C ILE A 63 -3.11 -10.90 20.16
N MET A 64 -3.11 -10.63 18.86
CA MET A 64 -4.31 -10.66 18.03
C MET A 64 -4.52 -12.05 17.44
N PRO A 65 -5.59 -12.76 17.78
CA PRO A 65 -5.89 -14.07 17.19
C PRO A 65 -6.06 -13.99 15.67
N ASP A 66 -5.63 -15.02 14.93
CA ASP A 66 -5.71 -15.07 13.45
C ASP A 66 -7.09 -14.70 12.87
N PRO A 67 -8.24 -15.12 13.45
CA PRO A 67 -9.53 -14.70 12.92
C PRO A 67 -9.74 -13.18 12.99
N MET A 68 -9.20 -12.54 14.02
CA MET A 68 -9.28 -11.09 14.19
C MET A 68 -8.36 -10.35 13.20
N GLN A 69 -7.14 -10.84 13.01
CA GLN A 69 -6.21 -10.30 12.01
C GLN A 69 -6.82 -10.41 10.60
N ARG A 70 -7.38 -11.59 10.27
CA ARG A 70 -8.12 -11.75 9.00
C ARG A 70 -9.28 -10.78 8.88
N GLY A 71 -10.02 -10.56 9.97
CA GLY A 71 -11.13 -9.59 10.00
C GLY A 71 -10.68 -8.16 9.73
N VAL A 72 -9.59 -7.71 10.35
CA VAL A 72 -9.01 -6.39 10.09
C VAL A 72 -8.63 -6.22 8.62
N GLY A 73 -7.94 -7.20 8.04
CA GLY A 73 -7.58 -7.13 6.65
C GLY A 73 -8.74 -7.21 5.67
N ASN A 74 -9.77 -8.01 5.99
CA ASN A 74 -10.99 -8.05 5.21
C ASN A 74 -11.71 -6.69 5.22
N PHE A 75 -11.77 -6.05 6.38
CA PHE A 75 -12.33 -4.72 6.53
C PHE A 75 -11.61 -3.69 5.64
N PHE A 76 -10.27 -3.66 5.64
CA PHE A 76 -9.53 -2.75 4.76
C PHE A 76 -9.74 -3.08 3.29
N ARG A 77 -9.73 -4.36 2.90
CA ARG A 77 -10.05 -4.77 1.52
C ARG A 77 -11.46 -4.36 1.09
N ASN A 78 -12.42 -4.41 2.00
CA ASN A 78 -13.78 -3.95 1.72
C ASN A 78 -13.84 -2.44 1.56
N LEU A 79 -13.07 -1.67 2.33
CA LEU A 79 -12.94 -0.22 2.16
C LEU A 79 -12.27 0.17 0.83
N ASP A 80 -11.36 -0.66 0.32
CA ASP A 80 -10.70 -0.42 -0.97
C ASP A 80 -11.58 -0.83 -2.17
N ALA A 81 -12.64 -1.60 -1.96
CA ALA A 81 -13.50 -2.13 -3.02
C ALA A 81 -14.10 -1.06 -3.96
N PRO A 82 -14.52 0.15 -3.49
CA PRO A 82 -14.97 1.22 -4.38
C PRO A 82 -13.90 1.72 -5.33
N VAL A 83 -12.64 1.82 -4.88
CA VAL A 83 -11.49 2.22 -5.72
C VAL A 83 -11.22 1.14 -6.76
N THR A 84 -11.18 -0.13 -6.34
CA THR A 84 -11.04 -1.29 -7.23
C THR A 84 -12.16 -1.33 -8.28
N TYR A 85 -13.41 -1.09 -7.88
CA TYR A 85 -14.55 -1.02 -8.80
C TYR A 85 -14.35 0.03 -9.89
N VAL A 86 -13.96 1.25 -9.51
CA VAL A 86 -13.71 2.35 -10.48
C VAL A 86 -12.59 1.96 -11.44
N ASN A 87 -11.50 1.42 -10.95
CA ASN A 87 -10.37 1.00 -11.78
C ASN A 87 -10.76 -0.12 -12.75
N GLN A 88 -11.58 -1.08 -12.34
CA GLN A 88 -12.11 -2.12 -13.23
C GLN A 88 -12.98 -1.56 -14.34
N VAL A 89 -13.83 -0.57 -14.02
CA VAL A 89 -14.63 0.13 -15.04
C VAL A 89 -13.74 0.86 -16.03
N LEU A 90 -12.74 1.59 -15.55
CA LEU A 90 -11.76 2.32 -16.37
C LEU A 90 -10.92 1.40 -17.28
N GLN A 91 -10.73 0.13 -16.86
CA GLN A 91 -10.06 -0.90 -17.63
C GLN A 91 -10.99 -1.68 -18.60
N GLY A 92 -12.30 -1.38 -18.58
CA GLY A 92 -13.30 -2.12 -19.38
C GLY A 92 -13.64 -3.51 -18.81
N LYS A 93 -13.24 -3.84 -17.59
CA LYS A 93 -13.48 -5.13 -16.90
C LYS A 93 -14.86 -5.16 -16.23
N PHE A 94 -15.92 -4.91 -16.98
CA PHE A 94 -17.28 -4.72 -16.42
C PHE A 94 -17.80 -5.93 -15.64
N LYS A 95 -17.52 -7.16 -16.06
CA LYS A 95 -17.92 -8.35 -15.31
C LYS A 95 -17.27 -8.39 -13.93
N GLN A 96 -15.97 -8.05 -13.84
CA GLN A 96 -15.27 -8.02 -12.58
C GLN A 96 -15.76 -6.88 -11.69
N SER A 97 -16.07 -5.71 -12.27
CA SER A 97 -16.60 -4.58 -11.52
C SER A 97 -17.95 -4.88 -10.87
N LEU A 98 -18.86 -5.58 -11.59
CA LEU A 98 -20.12 -6.05 -11.01
C LEU A 98 -19.90 -7.07 -9.89
N THR A 99 -18.91 -7.93 -10.03
CA THR A 99 -18.53 -8.89 -8.97
C THR A 99 -18.00 -8.15 -7.74
N THR A 100 -17.13 -7.16 -7.94
CA THR A 100 -16.52 -6.35 -6.86
C THR A 100 -17.60 -5.57 -6.09
N ILE A 101 -18.52 -4.90 -6.77
CA ILE A 101 -19.60 -4.18 -6.08
C ILE A 101 -20.55 -5.14 -5.36
N GLY A 102 -20.84 -6.31 -5.93
CA GLY A 102 -21.62 -7.36 -5.27
C GLY A 102 -20.96 -7.85 -3.98
N ARG A 103 -19.64 -8.12 -4.01
CA ARG A 103 -18.85 -8.45 -2.81
C ARG A 103 -18.90 -7.34 -1.76
N PHE A 104 -18.70 -6.10 -2.19
CA PHE A 104 -18.77 -4.95 -1.30
C PHE A 104 -20.11 -4.87 -0.57
N LEU A 105 -21.22 -5.02 -1.28
CA LEU A 105 -22.57 -4.97 -0.69
C LEU A 105 -22.79 -6.13 0.29
N VAL A 106 -22.44 -7.36 -0.10
CA VAL A 106 -22.60 -8.55 0.74
C VAL A 106 -21.75 -8.43 2.01
N ASN A 107 -20.47 -8.08 1.87
CA ASN A 107 -19.56 -7.99 3.00
C ASN A 107 -19.87 -6.79 3.91
N SER A 108 -20.33 -5.67 3.35
CA SER A 108 -20.73 -4.51 4.15
C SER A 108 -22.02 -4.78 4.95
N THR A 109 -22.98 -5.51 4.37
CA THR A 109 -24.28 -5.78 4.99
C THR A 109 -24.23 -6.96 5.95
N PHE A 110 -23.76 -8.12 5.47
CA PHE A 110 -23.76 -9.37 6.23
C PHE A 110 -22.42 -9.66 6.90
N GLY A 111 -21.34 -9.03 6.44
CA GLY A 111 -19.98 -9.22 6.93
C GLY A 111 -19.50 -8.17 7.93
N LEU A 112 -20.41 -7.40 8.55
CA LEU A 112 -20.06 -6.36 9.53
C LEU A 112 -19.04 -5.34 8.96
N LEU A 113 -19.47 -4.60 7.92
CA LEU A 113 -18.62 -3.66 7.16
C LEU A 113 -17.39 -4.31 6.51
N GLY A 114 -17.45 -5.60 6.23
CA GLY A 114 -16.38 -6.36 5.59
C GLY A 114 -15.44 -7.07 6.55
N PHE A 115 -15.64 -6.98 7.87
CA PHE A 115 -14.84 -7.74 8.83
C PHE A 115 -14.92 -9.25 8.58
N PHE A 116 -16.08 -9.76 8.26
CA PHE A 116 -16.28 -11.13 7.79
C PHE A 116 -16.41 -11.15 6.26
N ASP A 117 -15.59 -11.94 5.59
CA ASP A 117 -15.65 -12.11 4.13
C ASP A 117 -16.70 -13.15 3.74
N ILE A 118 -17.97 -12.77 3.86
CA ILE A 118 -19.11 -13.61 3.53
C ILE A 118 -19.16 -13.92 2.02
N ALA A 119 -18.76 -12.93 1.20
CA ALA A 119 -18.74 -13.09 -0.24
C ALA A 119 -17.80 -14.24 -0.69
N SER A 120 -16.63 -14.39 -0.06
CA SER A 120 -15.74 -15.53 -0.32
C SER A 120 -16.36 -16.86 0.10
N GLN A 121 -17.11 -16.91 1.21
CA GLN A 121 -17.85 -18.11 1.63
C GLN A 121 -18.96 -18.48 0.64
N MET A 122 -19.52 -17.51 -0.07
CA MET A 122 -20.49 -17.72 -1.15
C MET A 122 -19.82 -18.09 -2.49
N GLY A 123 -18.50 -18.24 -2.54
CA GLY A 123 -17.76 -18.56 -3.76
C GLY A 123 -17.63 -17.39 -4.75
N ILE A 124 -17.89 -16.16 -4.33
CA ILE A 124 -17.74 -14.97 -5.18
C ILE A 124 -16.25 -14.59 -5.25
N PRO A 125 -15.62 -14.59 -6.44
CA PRO A 125 -14.18 -14.36 -6.56
C PRO A 125 -13.78 -12.95 -6.17
N PHE A 126 -12.58 -12.81 -5.57
CA PHE A 126 -11.96 -11.52 -5.26
C PHE A 126 -11.08 -11.06 -6.42
N TYR A 127 -11.18 -9.79 -6.75
CA TYR A 127 -10.33 -9.11 -7.71
C TYR A 127 -9.74 -7.85 -7.07
N ASN A 128 -8.48 -7.57 -7.35
CA ASN A 128 -7.81 -6.37 -6.89
C ASN A 128 -7.27 -5.61 -8.10
N GLU A 129 -7.70 -4.36 -8.27
CA GLU A 129 -7.26 -3.47 -9.33
C GLU A 129 -7.04 -2.08 -8.77
N ASP A 130 -6.00 -1.44 -9.25
CA ASP A 130 -5.58 -0.11 -8.86
C ASP A 130 -5.32 0.78 -10.10
N LEU A 131 -5.06 2.06 -9.87
CA LEU A 131 -4.83 2.99 -10.96
C LEU A 131 -3.49 2.75 -11.65
N GLY A 132 -2.48 2.19 -10.98
CA GLY A 132 -1.23 1.77 -11.62
C GLY A 132 -1.50 0.73 -12.70
N GLN A 133 -2.33 -0.29 -12.41
CA GLN A 133 -2.76 -1.31 -13.36
C GLN A 133 -3.64 -0.69 -14.48
N THR A 134 -4.47 0.28 -14.15
CA THR A 134 -5.28 1.03 -15.12
C THR A 134 -4.41 1.79 -16.10
N LEU A 135 -3.41 2.52 -15.60
CA LEU A 135 -2.43 3.23 -16.43
C LEU A 135 -1.63 2.27 -17.33
N ALA A 136 -1.28 1.08 -16.81
CA ALA A 136 -0.63 0.04 -17.62
C ALA A 136 -1.54 -0.43 -18.77
N THR A 137 -2.81 -0.64 -18.49
CA THR A 137 -3.82 -1.03 -19.50
C THR A 137 -3.99 0.05 -20.56
N TRP A 138 -3.89 1.32 -20.18
CA TRP A 138 -3.93 2.46 -21.11
C TRP A 138 -2.62 2.70 -21.89
N GLY A 139 -1.59 1.89 -21.63
CA GLY A 139 -0.32 1.92 -22.39
C GLY A 139 0.83 2.65 -21.69
N TYR A 140 0.68 3.08 -20.43
CA TYR A 140 1.80 3.61 -19.66
C TYR A 140 2.69 2.45 -19.20
N LYS A 141 3.77 2.20 -19.95
CA LYS A 141 4.61 1.00 -19.81
C LYS A 141 5.87 1.21 -18.96
N ASP A 142 6.06 2.39 -18.38
CA ASP A 142 7.25 2.65 -17.56
C ASP A 142 7.21 1.76 -16.29
N SER A 143 8.09 0.77 -16.29
CA SER A 143 8.24 -0.21 -15.22
C SER A 143 9.62 -0.14 -14.55
N ARG A 144 10.34 0.98 -14.75
CA ARG A 144 11.64 1.20 -14.07
C ARG A 144 11.47 1.14 -12.56
N TYR A 145 12.44 0.56 -11.91
CA TYR A 145 12.41 0.36 -10.46
C TYR A 145 12.51 1.69 -9.70
N LEU A 146 11.64 1.89 -8.73
CA LEU A 146 11.66 3.03 -7.81
C LEU A 146 11.30 2.58 -6.40
N MET A 147 12.15 2.89 -5.44
CA MET A 147 11.88 2.64 -4.02
C MET A 147 11.14 3.83 -3.41
N PHE A 148 9.98 3.58 -2.83
CA PHE A 148 9.20 4.61 -2.14
C PHE A 148 9.47 4.59 -0.63
N PRO A 149 9.65 5.76 0.01
CA PRO A 149 9.76 5.83 1.48
C PRO A 149 8.51 5.23 2.14
N ILE A 150 8.70 4.29 3.06
CA ILE A 150 7.67 3.57 3.83
C ILE A 150 6.88 2.54 3.00
N PHE A 151 6.62 2.81 1.72
CA PHE A 151 5.78 1.95 0.88
C PHE A 151 6.55 0.83 0.18
N GLY A 152 7.90 0.91 0.14
CA GLY A 152 8.73 -0.13 -0.44
C GLY A 152 8.89 -0.03 -1.97
N PRO A 153 9.20 -1.16 -2.63
CA PRO A 153 9.49 -1.20 -4.06
C PRO A 153 8.24 -1.00 -4.92
N GLY A 154 8.43 -0.36 -6.08
CA GLY A 154 7.38 -0.14 -7.05
C GLY A 154 7.92 0.46 -8.34
N THR A 155 7.05 1.08 -9.10
CA THR A 155 7.40 1.84 -10.30
C THR A 155 6.82 3.26 -10.24
N PRO A 156 7.31 4.23 -11.04
CA PRO A 156 6.69 5.56 -11.12
C PRO A 156 5.20 5.51 -11.44
N ARG A 157 4.81 4.57 -12.28
CA ARG A 157 3.42 4.31 -12.63
C ARG A 157 2.60 3.91 -11.41
N ASP A 158 3.09 2.90 -10.67
CA ASP A 158 2.37 2.35 -9.51
C ASP A 158 2.30 3.37 -8.37
N GLY A 159 3.39 4.12 -8.14
CA GLY A 159 3.41 5.20 -7.16
C GLY A 159 2.44 6.34 -7.49
N THR A 160 2.37 6.73 -8.77
CA THR A 160 1.40 7.73 -9.24
C THR A 160 -0.04 7.20 -9.05
N GLY A 161 -0.28 5.95 -9.44
CA GLY A 161 -1.57 5.29 -9.25
C GLY A 161 -1.98 5.26 -7.78
N ALA A 162 -1.10 4.77 -6.91
CA ALA A 162 -1.36 4.67 -5.47
C ALA A 162 -1.62 6.02 -4.81
N ALA A 163 -0.91 7.09 -5.21
CA ALA A 163 -1.13 8.44 -4.71
C ALA A 163 -2.55 8.95 -5.05
N ILE A 164 -2.98 8.74 -6.28
CA ILE A 164 -4.31 9.14 -6.75
C ILE A 164 -5.39 8.27 -6.09
N ASP A 165 -5.22 6.95 -6.05
CA ASP A 165 -6.16 6.03 -5.40
C ASP A 165 -6.32 6.35 -3.91
N THR A 166 -5.22 6.70 -3.22
CA THR A 166 -5.25 7.13 -1.81
C THR A 166 -6.08 8.40 -1.63
N PHE A 167 -5.99 9.36 -2.55
CA PHE A 167 -6.75 10.59 -2.49
C PHE A 167 -8.26 10.35 -2.62
N TYR A 168 -8.67 9.40 -3.46
CA TYR A 168 -10.07 9.02 -3.67
C TYR A 168 -10.54 7.87 -2.76
N SER A 169 -9.64 7.30 -1.95
CA SER A 169 -9.96 6.20 -1.06
C SER A 169 -11.04 6.58 -0.05
N PRO A 170 -12.06 5.73 0.16
CA PRO A 170 -13.04 5.91 1.23
C PRO A 170 -12.43 6.08 2.61
N VAL A 171 -11.24 5.52 2.87
CA VAL A 171 -10.51 5.69 4.13
C VAL A 171 -10.28 7.18 4.43
N GLY A 172 -9.79 7.95 3.45
CA GLY A 172 -9.57 9.39 3.61
C GLY A 172 -10.86 10.21 3.69
N GLN A 173 -11.97 9.68 3.16
CA GLN A 173 -13.27 10.37 3.17
C GLN A 173 -14.06 10.09 4.46
N VAL A 174 -13.91 8.91 5.05
CA VAL A 174 -14.65 8.49 6.25
C VAL A 174 -13.91 8.89 7.54
N PHE A 175 -12.58 8.75 7.53
CA PHE A 175 -11.76 9.03 8.70
C PHE A 175 -11.04 10.38 8.55
N HIS A 176 -11.16 11.26 9.54
CA HIS A 176 -10.58 12.60 9.50
C HIS A 176 -9.73 12.87 10.75
N GLY A 177 -8.78 13.80 10.62
CA GLY A 177 -7.95 14.24 11.74
C GLY A 177 -7.09 13.13 12.33
N SER A 178 -7.06 13.03 13.66
CA SER A 178 -6.27 12.01 14.38
C SER A 178 -6.72 10.57 14.11
N ASN A 179 -8.01 10.36 13.84
CA ASN A 179 -8.56 9.02 13.57
C ASN A 179 -8.01 8.46 12.25
N LEU A 180 -7.79 9.31 11.25
CA LEU A 180 -7.19 8.91 9.97
C LEU A 180 -5.78 8.32 10.17
N TRP A 181 -4.95 8.98 10.98
CA TRP A 181 -3.61 8.48 11.29
C TRP A 181 -3.64 7.14 12.02
N GLY A 182 -4.55 6.99 12.99
CA GLY A 182 -4.75 5.72 13.71
C GLY A 182 -5.10 4.56 12.76
N VAL A 183 -5.98 4.81 11.80
CA VAL A 183 -6.37 3.82 10.79
C VAL A 183 -5.20 3.43 9.88
N TRP A 184 -4.41 4.41 9.40
CA TRP A 184 -3.22 4.14 8.58
C TRP A 184 -2.14 3.38 9.35
N ILE A 185 -1.91 3.73 10.61
CA ILE A 185 -0.97 3.03 11.49
C ILE A 185 -1.42 1.58 11.70
N LEU A 186 -2.70 1.36 12.04
CA LEU A 186 -3.25 0.02 12.21
C LEU A 186 -3.10 -0.81 10.93
N ARG A 187 -3.44 -0.22 9.77
CA ARG A 187 -3.28 -0.88 8.47
C ARG A 187 -1.83 -1.26 8.19
N GLY A 188 -0.88 -0.36 8.49
CA GLY A 188 0.55 -0.61 8.33
C GLY A 188 1.05 -1.74 9.23
N ILE A 189 0.66 -1.75 10.50
CA ILE A 189 1.02 -2.80 11.46
C ILE A 189 0.42 -4.15 11.04
N ASP A 190 -0.87 -4.19 10.71
CA ASP A 190 -1.56 -5.41 10.25
C ASP A 190 -0.93 -5.95 8.95
N THR A 191 -0.60 -5.06 8.01
CA THR A 191 0.11 -5.46 6.79
C THR A 191 1.49 -6.03 7.11
N ARG A 192 2.29 -5.35 7.94
CA ARG A 192 3.63 -5.81 8.29
C ARG A 192 3.60 -7.14 9.05
N ALA A 193 2.61 -7.33 9.93
CA ALA A 193 2.45 -8.58 10.68
C ALA A 193 2.26 -9.79 9.75
N ARG A 194 1.56 -9.64 8.64
CA ARG A 194 1.35 -10.72 7.65
C ARG A 194 2.59 -11.10 6.86
N TYR A 195 3.60 -10.25 6.83
CA TYR A 195 4.88 -10.51 6.15
C TYR A 195 5.97 -11.01 7.10
N LEU A 196 5.70 -11.19 8.40
CA LEU A 196 6.70 -11.67 9.37
C LEU A 196 7.29 -13.03 8.99
N ASP A 197 6.47 -13.94 8.48
CA ASP A 197 6.90 -15.28 8.06
C ASP A 197 7.82 -15.26 6.81
N GLN A 198 7.79 -14.15 6.07
CA GLN A 198 8.57 -13.96 4.84
C GLN A 198 9.87 -13.17 5.08
N ASP A 199 10.15 -12.74 6.31
CA ASP A 199 11.33 -11.92 6.63
C ASP A 199 12.63 -12.59 6.15
N SER A 200 12.78 -13.90 6.34
CA SER A 200 13.98 -14.65 5.90
C SER A 200 14.15 -14.68 4.38
N GLU A 201 13.06 -14.67 3.63
CA GLU A 201 13.09 -14.64 2.16
C GLU A 201 13.38 -13.21 1.66
N LEU A 202 12.84 -12.20 2.34
CA LEU A 202 13.10 -10.80 2.03
C LEU A 202 14.55 -10.43 2.30
N ASP A 203 15.11 -10.84 3.43
CA ASP A 203 16.52 -10.61 3.77
C ASP A 203 17.45 -11.27 2.74
N ALA A 204 17.14 -12.50 2.29
CA ALA A 204 17.92 -13.20 1.28
C ALA A 204 17.81 -12.60 -0.14
N ALA A 205 16.75 -11.86 -0.43
CA ALA A 205 16.54 -11.27 -1.76
C ALA A 205 17.39 -9.99 -1.99
N TYR A 206 17.99 -9.43 -0.93
CA TYR A 206 18.73 -8.17 -0.98
C TYR A 206 20.25 -8.32 -0.75
N ASP A 207 20.76 -9.55 -0.45
CA ASP A 207 22.18 -9.88 -0.38
C ASP A 207 22.74 -10.27 -1.76
#